data_d7a497dc70ecc9a26b2293b3f0cbbb25
#
_entry.id   d7a497dc70ecc9a26b2293b3f0cbbb25
#
_cell.length_a   1.000
_cell.length_b   1.000
_cell.length_c   1.000
_cell.angle_alpha   90.00
_cell.angle_beta   90.00
_cell.angle_gamma   90.00
#
_symmetry.space_group_name_H-M   'P 1'
#
loop_
_entity.id
_entity.type
_entity.pdbx_description
1 polymer ?
#
loop_
_entity_poly.entity_id
_entity_poly.type
_entity_poly.pdbx_seq_one_letter_code
_entity_poly.pdbx_strand_id
1 'polypeptide(L)' 'DGKEDGLWTEWHDNGQKRAEFTYKDGEVISEKCWDEDGYERECY' A
#
# COMPACT_ATOMS: atom_id res chain seq x y z
N ASP A 1 7.93 -16.09 7.02
CA ASP A 1 8.88 -15.90 8.02
C ASP A 1 8.56 -14.71 8.85
N GLY A 2 8.66 -14.31 9.71
CA GLY A 2 8.14 -13.36 10.62
C GLY A 2 8.46 -11.91 10.33
N LYS A 3 9.19 -11.64 9.29
CA LYS A 3 9.55 -10.26 9.01
C LYS A 3 9.32 -9.93 7.56
N GLU A 4 8.60 -8.86 7.34
CA GLU A 4 8.36 -8.37 6.00
C GLU A 4 9.32 -7.22 5.74
N ASP A 5 9.85 -7.21 4.53
CA ASP A 5 10.83 -6.22 4.15
C ASP A 5 10.55 -5.88 2.70
N GLY A 6 10.28 -4.61 2.39
CA GLY A 6 10.05 -4.23 1.02
C GLY A 6 8.69 -3.63 0.81
N LEU A 7 8.23 -3.71 -0.43
CA LEU A 7 7.04 -3.00 -0.88
C LEU A 7 5.88 -3.95 -1.08
N TRP A 8 4.74 -3.58 -0.54
CA TRP A 8 3.49 -4.30 -0.76
C TRP A 8 2.52 -3.36 -1.47
N THR A 9 1.95 -3.83 -2.57
CA THR A 9 1.02 -3.02 -3.35
C THR A 9 -0.29 -3.76 -3.49
N GLU A 10 -1.40 -3.05 -3.25
CA GLU A 10 -2.73 -3.57 -3.50
C GLU A 10 -3.35 -2.81 -4.66
N TRP A 11 -4.26 -3.46 -5.38
CA TRP A 11 -4.84 -2.93 -6.61
C TRP A 11 -6.35 -2.93 -6.52
N HIS A 12 -6.95 -1.92 -7.13
CA HIS A 12 -8.39 -1.91 -7.37
C HIS A 12 -8.74 -2.84 -8.53
N ASP A 13 -10.02 -3.18 -8.62
CA ASP A 13 -10.49 -4.03 -9.70
C ASP A 13 -10.26 -3.41 -11.06
N ASN A 14 -10.20 -2.09 -11.14
CA ASN A 14 -9.98 -1.41 -12.41
C ASN A 14 -8.50 -1.34 -12.80
N GLY A 15 -7.62 -1.94 -12.02
CA GLY A 15 -6.21 -2.00 -12.34
C GLY A 15 -5.39 -0.87 -11.79
N GLN A 16 -6.00 0.06 -11.09
CA GLN A 16 -5.26 1.15 -10.47
C GLN A 16 -4.81 0.79 -9.07
N LYS A 17 -3.75 1.42 -8.61
CA LYS A 17 -3.26 1.16 -7.27
C LYS A 17 -4.31 1.57 -6.24
N ARG A 18 -4.47 0.73 -5.25
CA ARG A 18 -5.35 1.01 -4.13
C ARG A 18 -4.56 1.43 -2.91
N ALA A 19 -3.47 0.72 -2.64
CA ALA A 19 -2.68 0.98 -1.45
C ALA A 19 -1.26 0.51 -1.69
N GLU A 20 -0.33 1.19 -1.04
CA GLU A 20 1.07 0.84 -1.13
C GLU A 20 1.67 0.99 0.26
N PHE A 21 2.30 -0.08 0.73
CA PHE A 21 2.91 -0.09 2.05
C PHE A 21 4.38 -0.44 1.91
N THR A 22 5.22 0.25 2.64
CA THR A 22 6.62 -0.09 2.72
C THR A 22 6.90 -0.67 4.10
N TYR A 23 7.46 -1.87 4.11
CA TYR A 23 7.77 -2.59 5.34
C TYR A 23 9.26 -2.61 5.57
N LYS A 24 9.62 -2.58 6.84
CA LYS A 24 10.99 -2.82 7.23
C LYS A 24 10.98 -3.53 8.58
N ASP A 25 11.64 -4.70 8.61
CA ASP A 25 11.72 -5.52 9.83
C ASP A 25 10.35 -5.85 10.39
N GLY A 26 9.37 -6.08 9.48
CA GLY A 26 8.03 -6.43 9.88
C GLY A 26 7.15 -5.26 10.25
N GLU A 27 7.63 -4.05 10.05
CA GLU A 27 6.95 -2.85 10.47
C GLU A 27 6.63 -1.97 9.26
N VAL A 28 5.44 -1.40 9.23
CA VAL A 28 5.07 -0.46 8.18
C VAL A 28 5.70 0.88 8.49
N ILE A 29 6.57 1.35 7.60
CA ILE A 29 7.24 2.63 7.79
C ILE A 29 6.68 3.69 6.86
N SER A 30 5.87 3.30 5.87
CA SER A 30 5.26 4.25 4.95
C SER A 30 4.01 3.62 4.38
N GLU A 31 2.97 4.44 4.19
CA GLU A 31 1.75 3.93 3.57
C GLU A 31 1.11 5.03 2.75
N LYS A 32 0.52 4.62 1.63
CA LYS A 32 -0.23 5.50 0.75
C LYS A 32 -1.44 4.75 0.25
N CYS A 33 -2.53 5.48 0.07
CA CYS A 33 -3.75 4.90 -0.46
C CYS A 33 -4.32 5.80 -1.53
N TRP A 34 -5.05 5.19 -2.48
CA TRP A 34 -5.66 5.92 -3.60
C TRP A 34 -7.08 5.41 -3.78
N ASP A 35 -7.94 6.28 -4.31
CA ASP A 35 -9.28 5.85 -4.64
C ASP A 35 -9.31 5.24 -6.05
N GLU A 36 -10.50 4.84 -6.47
CA GLU A 36 -10.65 4.17 -7.75
C GLU A 36 -10.32 5.06 -8.93
N ASP A 37 -10.34 6.35 -8.73
CA ASP A 37 -9.99 7.31 -9.77
C ASP A 37 -8.50 7.58 -9.82
N GLY A 38 -7.74 7.05 -8.88
CA GLY A 38 -6.30 7.22 -8.85
C GLY A 38 -5.83 8.40 -8.03
N TYR A 39 -6.73 9.07 -7.33
CA TYR A 39 -6.35 10.18 -6.47
C TYR A 39 -5.91 9.69 -5.12
N GLU A 40 -4.86 10.30 -4.61
CA GLU A 40 -4.32 9.92 -3.32
C GLU A 40 -5.31 10.23 -2.21
N ARG A 41 -5.51 9.27 -1.31
CA ARG A 41 -6.43 9.40 -0.19
C ARG A 41 -5.77 8.87 1.07
N GLU A 42 -6.35 9.24 2.21
CA GLU A 42 -5.92 8.65 3.46
C GLU A 42 -6.43 7.21 3.54
N CYS A 43 -5.68 6.38 4.26
CA CYS A 43 -6.01 4.97 4.33
C CYS A 43 -7.16 4.68 5.28
N TYR A 44 -7.57 5.62 6.09
CA TYR A 44 -8.67 5.42 7.02
C TYR A 44 -9.41 6.73 7.25
#